data_ff794d23665decbc3d95c1cb28ff689b
#
_entry.id   ff794d23665decbc3d95c1cb28ff689b
#
_cell.length_a   1.000
_cell.length_b   1.000
_cell.length_c   1.000
_cell.angle_alpha   90.00
_cell.angle_beta   90.00
_cell.angle_gamma   90.00
#
_symmetry.space_group_name_H-M   'P 1'
#
loop_
_entity.id
_entity.type
_entity.pdbx_description
1 polymer ?
#
loop_
_entity_poly.entity_id
_entity_poly.type
_entity_poly.pdbx_seq_one_letter_code
_entity_poly.pdbx_strand_id
1 'polypeptide(L)'
;MEKVIRKAYAKINLGLDVLRRRPDGYHEVKMIMQTVDIWDQLTFTRSTKPGITLQIAGAELPAGRDNLICKAAELVMREMNLNEGVEIELVKKIPIAAGMAGGSTDAAAVFHGLNELFDLEMSLEKMKELGVKIGADVPYCIMGGTALSEGIGEKLTKLPPPPECVLVVAKPDINVSTKFVYENLHANRLTEHPDIDGMLQAIKDGSLTGITQRLGNVLETVTVKNYPVIEQIKTVMKEAGAENALMSGSGPTVFGIFTQERRAQEAERRIREEGLAFQVFVTGFYNEEGEGRS
;
A
#
# COMPACT_ATOMS: atom_id res chain seq x y z
N MET A 1 21.46 7.71 -18.10
CA MET A 1 22.02 7.24 -16.80
C MET A 1 22.26 5.73 -16.93
N GLU A 2 23.27 5.15 -16.27
CA GLU A 2 23.51 3.70 -16.38
C GLU A 2 22.76 2.88 -15.31
N LYS A 3 22.49 3.49 -14.16
CA LYS A 3 21.89 2.83 -13.00
C LYS A 3 21.00 3.80 -12.21
N VAL A 4 19.84 3.31 -11.76
CA VAL A 4 18.88 4.05 -10.91
C VAL A 4 18.48 3.17 -9.73
N ILE A 5 18.31 3.75 -8.55
CA ILE A 5 17.80 3.06 -7.36
C ILE A 5 16.53 3.77 -6.90
N ARG A 6 15.47 3.00 -6.66
CA ARG A 6 14.19 3.51 -6.18
C ARG A 6 13.70 2.73 -4.96
N LYS A 7 13.11 3.45 -4.01
CA LYS A 7 12.34 2.89 -2.92
C LYS A 7 10.88 2.76 -3.35
N ALA A 8 10.30 1.61 -3.11
CA ALA A 8 8.89 1.30 -3.36
C ALA A 8 8.17 1.23 -2.02
N TYR A 9 7.51 2.31 -1.62
CA TYR A 9 6.89 2.44 -0.30
C TYR A 9 5.56 1.72 -0.21
N ALA A 10 5.31 1.03 0.89
CA ALA A 10 4.04 0.41 1.22
C ALA A 10 2.94 1.44 1.49
N LYS A 11 1.69 0.98 1.46
CA LYS A 11 0.54 1.78 1.86
C LYS A 11 -0.32 1.06 2.90
N ILE A 12 -1.10 1.83 3.62
CA ILE A 12 -2.23 1.37 4.43
C ILE A 12 -3.51 2.10 4.01
N ASN A 13 -4.66 1.59 4.45
CA ASN A 13 -5.94 2.26 4.29
C ASN A 13 -6.38 2.82 5.65
N LEU A 14 -6.46 4.15 5.80
CA LEU A 14 -6.99 4.79 7.00
C LEU A 14 -8.51 4.63 7.09
N GLY A 15 -9.18 4.61 5.95
CA GLY A 15 -10.58 4.29 5.81
C GLY A 15 -10.82 3.50 4.54
N LEU A 16 -11.67 2.48 4.58
CA LEU A 16 -12.07 1.70 3.41
C LEU A 16 -13.55 1.34 3.48
N ASP A 17 -14.31 1.91 2.56
CA ASP A 17 -15.71 1.58 2.35
C ASP A 17 -15.92 0.90 0.99
N VAL A 18 -16.91 0.01 0.92
CA VAL A 18 -17.37 -0.63 -0.31
C VAL A 18 -18.83 -0.25 -0.50
N LEU A 19 -19.08 0.63 -1.47
CA LEU A 19 -20.38 1.24 -1.67
C LEU A 19 -21.37 0.28 -2.33
N ARG A 20 -20.90 -0.49 -3.32
CA ARG A 20 -21.72 -1.47 -4.05
C ARG A 20 -20.86 -2.39 -4.92
N ARG A 21 -21.45 -3.51 -5.34
CA ARG A 21 -20.91 -4.33 -6.43
C ARG A 21 -21.36 -3.76 -7.77
N ARG A 22 -20.42 -3.65 -8.72
CA ARG A 22 -20.67 -3.15 -10.07
C ARG A 22 -21.08 -4.28 -11.02
N PRO A 23 -21.76 -3.95 -12.16
CA PRO A 23 -22.12 -4.96 -13.17
C PRO A 23 -20.90 -5.65 -13.83
N ASP A 24 -19.74 -4.98 -13.85
CA ASP A 24 -18.49 -5.52 -14.39
C ASP A 24 -17.77 -6.51 -13.45
N GLY A 25 -18.38 -6.76 -12.27
CA GLY A 25 -17.86 -7.69 -11.26
C GLY A 25 -16.93 -7.06 -10.23
N TYR A 26 -16.46 -5.84 -10.46
CA TYR A 26 -15.69 -5.05 -9.49
C TYR A 26 -16.61 -4.45 -8.41
N HIS A 27 -15.98 -3.88 -7.38
CA HIS A 27 -16.68 -3.14 -6.34
C HIS A 27 -16.38 -1.65 -6.47
N GLU A 28 -17.38 -0.82 -6.25
CA GLU A 28 -17.19 0.62 -6.11
C GLU A 28 -16.76 0.90 -4.67
N VAL A 29 -15.61 1.51 -4.53
CA VAL A 29 -14.98 1.79 -3.23
C VAL A 29 -14.84 3.29 -3.00
N LYS A 30 -14.75 3.67 -1.71
CA LYS A 30 -14.35 5.00 -1.25
C LYS A 30 -13.40 4.80 -0.10
N MET A 31 -12.13 5.20 -0.28
CA MET A 31 -11.11 4.92 0.73
C MET A 31 -10.07 6.03 0.83
N ILE A 32 -9.44 6.13 1.99
CA ILE A 32 -8.29 7.00 2.21
C ILE A 32 -7.06 6.13 2.34
N MET A 33 -6.13 6.33 1.42
CA MET A 33 -4.85 5.62 1.36
C MET A 33 -3.74 6.52 1.88
N GLN A 34 -2.80 5.91 2.59
CA GLN A 34 -1.64 6.58 3.17
C GLN A 34 -0.37 5.75 2.95
N THR A 35 0.65 6.38 2.39
CA THR A 35 1.98 5.77 2.27
C THR A 35 2.67 5.71 3.64
N VAL A 36 3.38 4.62 3.91
CA VAL A 36 4.12 4.40 5.16
C VAL A 36 5.58 4.13 4.89
N ASP A 37 6.48 4.45 5.84
CA ASP A 37 7.92 4.28 5.70
C ASP A 37 8.37 2.82 5.93
N ILE A 38 7.74 1.92 5.16
CA ILE A 38 8.16 0.53 4.95
C ILE A 38 8.30 0.36 3.45
N TRP A 39 9.47 -0.05 2.97
CA TRP A 39 9.75 0.00 1.54
C TRP A 39 10.60 -1.18 1.05
N ASP A 40 10.37 -1.56 -0.20
CA ASP A 40 11.24 -2.41 -1.00
C ASP A 40 12.23 -1.55 -1.78
N GLN A 41 13.37 -2.12 -2.14
CA GLN A 41 14.34 -1.42 -2.98
C GLN A 41 14.41 -2.07 -4.35
N LEU A 42 14.29 -1.26 -5.39
CA LEU A 42 14.53 -1.69 -6.76
C LEU A 42 15.76 -0.97 -7.31
N THR A 43 16.61 -1.75 -7.96
CA THR A 43 17.77 -1.25 -8.70
C THR A 43 17.56 -1.55 -10.18
N PHE A 44 17.69 -0.55 -11.02
CA PHE A 44 17.53 -0.64 -12.47
C PHE A 44 18.86 -0.36 -13.12
N THR A 45 19.33 -1.27 -13.99
CA THR A 45 20.59 -1.13 -14.73
C THR A 45 20.30 -1.31 -16.22
N ARG A 46 20.82 -0.41 -17.08
CA ARG A 46 20.72 -0.59 -18.54
C ARG A 46 21.45 -1.86 -18.95
N SER A 47 20.86 -2.59 -19.88
CA SER A 47 21.49 -3.77 -20.49
C SER A 47 21.57 -3.60 -22.00
N THR A 48 22.72 -3.94 -22.57
CA THR A 48 22.91 -3.98 -24.03
C THR A 48 22.17 -5.16 -24.68
N LYS A 49 21.78 -6.16 -23.88
CA LYS A 49 20.98 -7.28 -24.33
C LYS A 49 19.50 -6.91 -24.21
N PRO A 50 18.73 -6.94 -25.32
CA PRO A 50 17.30 -6.67 -25.26
C PRO A 50 16.57 -7.58 -24.28
N GLY A 51 15.52 -7.03 -23.62
CA GLY A 51 14.67 -7.78 -22.70
C GLY A 51 14.78 -7.33 -21.25
N ILE A 52 14.07 -8.04 -20.40
CA ILE A 52 13.97 -7.74 -18.96
C ILE A 52 14.51 -8.93 -18.17
N THR A 53 15.44 -8.66 -17.29
CA THR A 53 15.92 -9.63 -16.31
C THR A 53 15.51 -9.16 -14.91
N LEU A 54 14.85 -10.04 -14.15
CA LEU A 54 14.44 -9.75 -12.77
C LEU A 54 15.14 -10.71 -11.80
N GLN A 55 15.81 -10.15 -10.81
CA GLN A 55 16.37 -10.88 -9.67
C GLN A 55 15.67 -10.42 -8.39
N ILE A 56 15.35 -11.37 -7.51
CA ILE A 56 14.62 -11.08 -6.26
C ILE A 56 15.40 -11.63 -5.09
N ALA A 57 15.65 -10.76 -4.11
CA ALA A 57 16.23 -11.11 -2.82
C ALA A 57 15.23 -10.81 -1.70
N GLY A 58 15.29 -11.57 -0.60
CA GLY A 58 14.45 -11.36 0.59
C GLY A 58 13.07 -12.02 0.54
N ALA A 59 12.70 -12.65 -0.58
CA ALA A 59 11.45 -13.39 -0.69
C ALA A 59 11.49 -14.43 -1.82
N GLU A 60 10.72 -15.50 -1.68
CA GLU A 60 10.44 -16.46 -2.75
C GLU A 60 9.23 -15.98 -3.57
N LEU A 61 9.49 -15.28 -4.66
CA LEU A 61 8.48 -14.79 -5.58
C LEU A 61 8.84 -15.21 -7.01
N PRO A 62 7.82 -15.47 -7.88
CA PRO A 62 8.09 -15.72 -9.29
C PRO A 62 8.79 -14.53 -9.95
N ALA A 63 9.94 -14.75 -10.58
CA ALA A 63 10.67 -13.75 -11.35
C ALA A 63 10.28 -13.74 -12.85
N GLY A 64 9.21 -14.44 -13.22
CA GLY A 64 8.73 -14.56 -14.60
C GLY A 64 7.75 -13.46 -15.01
N ARG A 65 7.20 -13.63 -16.23
CA ARG A 65 6.26 -12.65 -16.85
C ARG A 65 5.01 -12.35 -16.04
N ASP A 66 4.62 -13.21 -15.12
CA ASP A 66 3.46 -12.98 -14.26
C ASP A 66 3.74 -11.98 -13.11
N ASN A 67 5.00 -11.69 -12.83
CA ASN A 67 5.39 -10.68 -11.85
C ASN A 67 4.99 -9.27 -12.32
N LEU A 68 4.41 -8.45 -11.43
CA LEU A 68 3.96 -7.10 -11.77
C LEU A 68 5.11 -6.18 -12.19
N ILE A 69 6.33 -6.39 -11.68
CA ILE A 69 7.54 -5.69 -12.11
C ILE A 69 7.79 -5.95 -13.60
N CYS A 70 7.77 -7.22 -14.03
CA CYS A 70 7.98 -7.57 -15.42
C CYS A 70 6.87 -7.02 -16.33
N LYS A 71 5.61 -7.14 -15.89
CA LYS A 71 4.46 -6.57 -16.63
C LYS A 71 4.56 -5.06 -16.80
N ALA A 72 4.94 -4.35 -15.74
CA ALA A 72 5.13 -2.90 -15.78
C ALA A 72 6.29 -2.52 -16.73
N ALA A 73 7.42 -3.21 -16.63
CA ALA A 73 8.57 -2.96 -17.48
C ALA A 73 8.26 -3.26 -18.97
N GLU A 74 7.63 -4.41 -19.27
CA GLU A 74 7.18 -4.74 -20.64
C GLU A 74 6.22 -3.66 -21.19
N LEU A 75 5.30 -3.17 -20.36
CA LEU A 75 4.36 -2.13 -20.75
C LEU A 75 5.08 -0.82 -21.07
N VAL A 76 5.95 -0.33 -20.19
CA VAL A 76 6.71 0.90 -20.39
C VAL A 76 7.59 0.80 -21.63
N MET A 77 8.37 -0.28 -21.76
CA MET A 77 9.28 -0.47 -22.88
C MET A 77 8.53 -0.50 -24.23
N ARG A 78 7.37 -1.13 -24.28
CA ARG A 78 6.53 -1.17 -25.47
C ARG A 78 5.93 0.22 -25.81
N GLU A 79 5.34 0.89 -24.82
CA GLU A 79 4.68 2.21 -25.03
C GLU A 79 5.69 3.30 -25.43
N MET A 80 6.94 3.18 -24.97
CA MET A 80 8.02 4.11 -25.26
C MET A 80 8.97 3.65 -26.38
N ASN A 81 8.66 2.52 -27.05
CA ASN A 81 9.46 1.96 -28.16
C ASN A 81 10.94 1.74 -27.79
N LEU A 82 11.23 1.27 -26.58
CA LEU A 82 12.59 0.99 -26.14
C LEU A 82 13.08 -0.33 -26.71
N ASN A 83 14.25 -0.32 -27.32
CA ASN A 83 14.91 -1.49 -27.90
C ASN A 83 16.06 -2.01 -27.02
N GLU A 84 16.45 -1.24 -26.01
CA GLU A 84 17.46 -1.62 -25.02
C GLU A 84 16.86 -2.60 -23.99
N GLY A 85 17.73 -3.29 -23.23
CA GLY A 85 17.28 -4.13 -22.11
C GLY A 85 17.41 -3.43 -20.77
N VAL A 86 16.81 -4.05 -19.75
CA VAL A 86 16.94 -3.62 -18.35
C VAL A 86 17.13 -4.83 -17.44
N GLU A 87 18.06 -4.70 -16.52
CA GLU A 87 18.25 -5.62 -15.40
C GLU A 87 17.64 -4.94 -14.16
N ILE A 88 16.74 -5.65 -13.49
CA ILE A 88 16.02 -5.17 -12.29
C ILE A 88 16.35 -6.09 -11.13
N GLU A 89 16.84 -5.52 -10.05
CA GLU A 89 17.07 -6.21 -8.79
C GLU A 89 16.08 -5.71 -7.75
N LEU A 90 15.29 -6.62 -7.16
CA LEU A 90 14.37 -6.32 -6.05
C LEU A 90 14.92 -6.85 -4.73
N VAL A 91 14.99 -6.00 -3.71
CA VAL A 91 15.18 -6.39 -2.31
C VAL A 91 13.86 -6.21 -1.58
N LYS A 92 13.18 -7.33 -1.29
CA LYS A 92 11.84 -7.36 -0.70
C LYS A 92 11.88 -7.25 0.82
N LYS A 93 11.16 -6.27 1.38
CA LYS A 93 10.97 -6.04 2.81
C LYS A 93 9.50 -5.91 3.20
N ILE A 94 8.66 -5.38 2.28
CA ILE A 94 7.22 -5.27 2.48
C ILE A 94 6.64 -6.68 2.56
N PRO A 95 5.83 -7.00 3.58
CA PRO A 95 5.19 -8.31 3.73
C PRO A 95 4.35 -8.69 2.50
N ILE A 96 4.45 -9.96 2.09
CA ILE A 96 3.69 -10.49 0.96
C ILE A 96 2.25 -10.81 1.37
N ALA A 97 1.29 -10.60 0.46
CA ALA A 97 -0.15 -10.85 0.68
C ALA A 97 -0.67 -10.20 1.97
N ALA A 98 -0.29 -8.96 2.21
CA ALA A 98 -0.43 -8.26 3.48
C ALA A 98 -1.46 -7.10 3.47
N GLY A 99 -2.15 -6.83 2.37
CA GLY A 99 -3.04 -5.66 2.26
C GLY A 99 -2.29 -4.31 2.18
N MET A 100 -0.97 -4.33 1.94
CA MET A 100 -0.07 -3.17 1.89
C MET A 100 0.39 -2.79 0.49
N ALA A 101 -0.20 -3.38 -0.55
CA ALA A 101 0.08 -3.15 -1.98
C ALA A 101 1.54 -3.38 -2.41
N GLY A 102 2.31 -4.27 -1.74
CA GLY A 102 3.74 -4.46 -2.03
C GLY A 102 4.07 -4.72 -3.51
N GLY A 103 3.32 -5.59 -4.20
CA GLY A 103 3.53 -5.83 -5.63
C GLY A 103 3.14 -4.64 -6.52
N SER A 104 2.11 -3.88 -6.13
CA SER A 104 1.68 -2.67 -6.87
C SER A 104 2.68 -1.53 -6.71
N THR A 105 3.28 -1.39 -5.53
CA THR A 105 4.31 -0.37 -5.30
C THR A 105 5.63 -0.73 -5.99
N ASP A 106 5.98 -2.03 -6.06
CA ASP A 106 7.12 -2.49 -6.86
C ASP A 106 6.90 -2.13 -8.36
N ALA A 107 5.69 -2.38 -8.88
CA ALA A 107 5.33 -2.00 -10.25
C ALA A 107 5.37 -0.48 -10.46
N ALA A 108 4.91 0.30 -9.48
CA ALA A 108 4.98 1.77 -9.53
C ALA A 108 6.44 2.26 -9.59
N ALA A 109 7.33 1.65 -8.80
CA ALA A 109 8.75 1.96 -8.83
C ALA A 109 9.39 1.68 -10.20
N VAL A 110 8.87 0.70 -10.96
CA VAL A 110 9.30 0.45 -12.34
C VAL A 110 8.98 1.64 -13.26
N PHE A 111 7.77 2.23 -13.16
CA PHE A 111 7.43 3.42 -13.96
C PHE A 111 8.39 4.56 -13.70
N HIS A 112 8.65 4.89 -12.44
CA HIS A 112 9.59 5.94 -12.07
C HIS A 112 11.04 5.59 -12.44
N GLY A 113 11.47 4.35 -12.16
CA GLY A 113 12.83 3.90 -12.40
C GLY A 113 13.19 3.87 -13.89
N LEU A 114 12.32 3.37 -14.76
CA LEU A 114 12.54 3.37 -16.21
C LEU A 114 12.42 4.77 -16.79
N ASN A 115 11.48 5.60 -16.29
CA ASN A 115 11.36 6.99 -16.71
C ASN A 115 12.66 7.76 -16.49
N GLU A 116 13.29 7.59 -15.34
CA GLU A 116 14.58 8.21 -15.02
C GLU A 116 15.74 7.54 -15.77
N LEU A 117 15.81 6.19 -15.78
CA LEU A 117 16.91 5.46 -16.38
C LEU A 117 17.08 5.79 -17.87
N PHE A 118 15.97 5.87 -18.61
CA PHE A 118 15.94 6.07 -20.05
C PHE A 118 15.59 7.50 -20.48
N ASP A 119 15.39 8.43 -19.51
CA ASP A 119 15.04 9.84 -19.77
C ASP A 119 13.77 9.96 -20.65
N LEU A 120 12.68 9.28 -20.22
CA LEU A 120 11.49 9.12 -21.06
C LEU A 120 10.54 10.31 -21.01
N GLU A 121 10.73 11.23 -20.08
CA GLU A 121 9.88 12.42 -19.88
C GLU A 121 8.37 12.07 -19.72
N MET A 122 8.06 10.87 -19.22
CA MET A 122 6.67 10.52 -18.93
C MET A 122 6.11 11.36 -17.81
N SER A 123 4.98 12.01 -18.06
CA SER A 123 4.26 12.71 -17.00
C SER A 123 3.66 11.76 -15.98
N LEU A 124 3.43 12.25 -14.75
CA LEU A 124 2.77 11.49 -13.69
C LEU A 124 1.40 10.93 -14.16
N GLU A 125 0.63 11.74 -14.89
CA GLU A 125 -0.67 11.31 -15.42
C GLU A 125 -0.52 10.17 -16.43
N LYS A 126 0.48 10.22 -17.31
CA LYS A 126 0.76 9.13 -18.26
C LYS A 126 1.16 7.84 -17.54
N MET A 127 2.00 7.94 -16.51
CA MET A 127 2.36 6.77 -15.70
C MET A 127 1.15 6.17 -14.98
N LYS A 128 0.25 6.99 -14.41
CA LYS A 128 -0.99 6.53 -13.77
C LYS A 128 -1.94 5.86 -14.77
N GLU A 129 -2.12 6.44 -15.95
CA GLU A 129 -2.93 5.85 -17.05
C GLU A 129 -2.45 4.45 -17.42
N LEU A 130 -1.13 4.27 -17.54
CA LEU A 130 -0.53 2.98 -17.84
C LEU A 130 -0.61 2.05 -16.61
N GLY A 131 -0.41 2.58 -15.42
CA GLY A 131 -0.42 1.84 -14.15
C GLY A 131 -1.73 1.11 -13.89
N VAL A 132 -2.88 1.71 -14.24
CA VAL A 132 -4.21 1.04 -14.14
C VAL A 132 -4.26 -0.28 -14.89
N LYS A 133 -3.55 -0.42 -16.02
CA LYS A 133 -3.49 -1.65 -16.82
C LYS A 133 -2.73 -2.78 -16.11
N ILE A 134 -1.91 -2.44 -15.11
CA ILE A 134 -1.14 -3.39 -14.29
C ILE A 134 -1.92 -3.81 -13.05
N GLY A 135 -2.58 -2.85 -12.38
CA GLY A 135 -3.39 -3.11 -11.18
C GLY A 135 -4.04 -1.86 -10.62
N ALA A 136 -5.16 -2.04 -9.90
CA ALA A 136 -5.96 -0.93 -9.38
C ALA A 136 -5.22 -0.02 -8.38
N ASP A 137 -4.32 -0.58 -7.57
CA ASP A 137 -3.52 0.19 -6.59
C ASP A 137 -2.30 0.88 -7.22
N VAL A 138 -1.87 0.49 -8.44
CA VAL A 138 -0.65 1.01 -9.07
C VAL A 138 -0.68 2.53 -9.30
N PRO A 139 -1.79 3.13 -9.76
CA PRO A 139 -1.87 4.59 -9.90
C PRO A 139 -1.66 5.34 -8.59
N TYR A 140 -2.22 4.83 -7.49
CA TYR A 140 -1.97 5.40 -6.17
C TYR A 140 -0.49 5.25 -5.77
N CYS A 141 0.10 4.07 -5.96
CA CYS A 141 1.51 3.83 -5.64
C CYS A 141 2.46 4.71 -6.46
N ILE A 142 2.08 5.08 -7.70
CA ILE A 142 2.81 6.04 -8.52
C ILE A 142 2.71 7.46 -7.94
N MET A 143 1.53 7.85 -7.43
CA MET A 143 1.30 9.17 -6.87
C MET A 143 1.89 9.34 -5.46
N GLY A 144 1.75 8.32 -4.63
CA GLY A 144 2.17 8.32 -3.21
C GLY A 144 1.45 9.31 -2.31
N GLY A 145 1.87 9.36 -1.04
CA GLY A 145 1.37 10.28 -0.03
C GLY A 145 -0.01 9.92 0.51
N THR A 146 -0.85 10.93 0.74
CA THR A 146 -2.23 10.78 1.21
C THR A 146 -3.21 11.01 0.07
N ALA A 147 -4.17 10.12 -0.12
CA ALA A 147 -5.16 10.27 -1.18
C ALA A 147 -6.54 9.72 -0.83
N LEU A 148 -7.58 10.41 -1.30
CA LEU A 148 -8.88 9.82 -1.51
C LEU A 148 -8.83 8.99 -2.81
N SER A 149 -9.30 7.76 -2.74
CA SER A 149 -9.37 6.84 -3.85
C SER A 149 -10.81 6.35 -4.00
N GLU A 150 -11.37 6.50 -5.19
CA GLU A 150 -12.76 6.19 -5.55
C GLU A 150 -12.80 5.33 -6.83
N GLY A 151 -14.02 4.97 -7.27
CA GLY A 151 -14.20 4.06 -8.41
C GLY A 151 -13.88 2.62 -8.03
N ILE A 152 -12.98 1.95 -8.74
CA ILE A 152 -12.39 0.66 -8.35
C ILE A 152 -11.07 0.85 -7.59
N GLY A 153 -10.69 2.10 -7.29
CA GLY A 153 -9.44 2.51 -6.65
C GLY A 153 -8.57 3.44 -7.51
N GLU A 154 -8.99 3.71 -8.75
CA GLU A 154 -8.22 4.44 -9.76
C GLU A 154 -8.44 5.96 -9.77
N LYS A 155 -9.56 6.43 -9.23
CA LYS A 155 -9.89 7.87 -9.18
C LYS A 155 -9.25 8.48 -7.94
N LEU A 156 -8.16 9.18 -8.13
CA LEU A 156 -7.32 9.68 -7.05
C LEU A 156 -7.44 11.19 -6.89
N THR A 157 -7.69 11.61 -5.66
CA THR A 157 -7.59 13.02 -5.24
C THR A 157 -6.52 13.14 -4.18
N LYS A 158 -5.44 13.88 -4.48
CA LYS A 158 -4.35 14.11 -3.52
C LYS A 158 -4.87 14.91 -2.33
N LEU A 159 -4.48 14.51 -1.12
CA LEU A 159 -4.82 15.17 0.14
C LEU A 159 -3.56 15.75 0.80
N PRO A 160 -3.70 16.73 1.69
CA PRO A 160 -2.58 17.16 2.52
C PRO A 160 -2.09 16.01 3.42
N PRO A 161 -0.81 16.03 3.83
CA PRO A 161 -0.29 15.02 4.75
C PRO A 161 -1.03 15.10 6.10
N PRO A 162 -1.36 13.95 6.71
CA PRO A 162 -1.86 13.93 8.08
C PRO A 162 -0.73 14.31 9.06
N PRO A 163 -1.08 14.67 10.30
CA PRO A 163 -0.08 14.96 11.34
C PRO A 163 0.88 13.79 11.56
N GLU A 164 2.10 14.09 11.95
CA GLU A 164 3.10 13.10 12.34
C GLU A 164 2.58 12.21 13.48
N CYS A 165 2.88 10.93 13.38
CA CYS A 165 2.57 9.94 14.40
C CYS A 165 3.52 8.75 14.29
N VAL A 166 3.49 7.88 15.29
CA VAL A 166 4.18 6.59 15.26
C VAL A 166 3.19 5.49 14.90
N LEU A 167 3.57 4.61 14.00
CA LEU A 167 2.79 3.46 13.61
C LEU A 167 3.44 2.17 14.14
N VAL A 168 2.63 1.25 14.62
CA VAL A 168 3.00 -0.16 14.71
C VAL A 168 2.26 -0.89 13.60
N VAL A 169 2.98 -1.57 12.75
CA VAL A 169 2.43 -2.37 11.65
C VAL A 169 2.78 -3.82 11.89
N ALA A 170 1.78 -4.68 12.05
CA ALA A 170 1.95 -6.09 12.39
C ALA A 170 1.27 -7.00 11.36
N LYS A 171 2.03 -7.93 10.79
CA LYS A 171 1.54 -8.94 9.85
C LYS A 171 1.60 -10.31 10.50
N PRO A 172 0.45 -10.94 10.87
CA PRO A 172 0.41 -12.31 11.37
C PRO A 172 0.84 -13.31 10.28
N ASP A 173 1.24 -14.51 10.70
CA ASP A 173 1.70 -15.57 9.77
C ASP A 173 0.52 -16.27 9.08
N ILE A 174 -0.30 -15.48 8.40
CA ILE A 174 -1.41 -15.93 7.56
C ILE A 174 -1.44 -15.15 6.26
N ASN A 175 -2.00 -15.74 5.21
CA ASN A 175 -2.21 -15.08 3.92
C ASN A 175 -3.71 -14.96 3.65
N VAL A 176 -4.14 -13.77 3.26
CA VAL A 176 -5.55 -13.48 2.94
C VAL A 176 -5.65 -13.13 1.46
N SER A 177 -6.53 -13.84 0.76
CA SER A 177 -6.83 -13.54 -0.63
C SER A 177 -7.79 -12.36 -0.73
N THR A 178 -7.38 -11.28 -1.38
CA THR A 178 -8.26 -10.13 -1.66
C THR A 178 -9.52 -10.56 -2.40
N LYS A 179 -9.37 -11.46 -3.38
CA LYS A 179 -10.51 -12.03 -4.13
C LYS A 179 -11.51 -12.70 -3.19
N PHE A 180 -11.03 -13.56 -2.29
CA PHE A 180 -11.88 -14.24 -1.30
C PHE A 180 -12.65 -13.24 -0.44
N VAL A 181 -12.00 -12.17 0.04
CA VAL A 181 -12.64 -11.18 0.91
C VAL A 181 -13.75 -10.45 0.16
N TYR A 182 -13.48 -9.97 -1.06
CA TYR A 182 -14.50 -9.27 -1.86
C TYR A 182 -15.64 -10.18 -2.33
N GLU A 183 -15.38 -11.45 -2.63
CA GLU A 183 -16.42 -12.41 -3.02
C GLU A 183 -17.36 -12.76 -1.85
N ASN A 184 -16.87 -12.69 -0.61
CA ASN A 184 -17.65 -12.96 0.60
C ASN A 184 -18.20 -11.69 1.26
N LEU A 185 -17.89 -10.52 0.74
CA LEU A 185 -18.47 -9.27 1.22
C LEU A 185 -19.89 -9.09 0.66
N HIS A 186 -20.85 -9.02 1.55
CA HIS A 186 -22.23 -8.70 1.19
C HIS A 186 -22.45 -7.19 1.29
N ALA A 187 -21.92 -6.42 0.33
CA ALA A 187 -21.95 -4.95 0.35
C ALA A 187 -23.37 -4.38 0.58
N ASN A 188 -24.42 -5.02 0.01
CA ASN A 188 -25.83 -4.59 0.15
C ASN A 188 -26.41 -4.86 1.56
N ARG A 189 -25.68 -5.54 2.43
CA ARG A 189 -26.11 -5.87 3.81
C ARG A 189 -25.27 -5.18 4.87
N LEU A 190 -24.33 -4.33 4.45
CA LEU A 190 -23.56 -3.52 5.39
C LEU A 190 -24.53 -2.49 6.02
N THR A 191 -24.53 -2.46 7.35
CA THR A 191 -25.32 -1.52 8.16
C THR A 191 -24.48 -0.38 8.71
N GLU A 192 -23.16 -0.56 8.73
CA GLU A 192 -22.20 0.41 9.22
C GLU A 192 -21.18 0.70 8.13
N HIS A 193 -20.94 1.98 7.90
CA HIS A 193 -19.97 2.49 6.94
C HIS A 193 -19.01 3.45 7.64
N PRO A 194 -17.69 3.41 7.33
CA PRO A 194 -16.75 4.37 7.87
C PRO A 194 -17.06 5.79 7.40
N ASP A 195 -16.92 6.76 8.30
CA ASP A 195 -17.12 8.19 8.01
C ASP A 195 -15.92 8.75 7.20
N ILE A 196 -15.86 8.39 5.92
CA ILE A 196 -14.80 8.83 5.00
C ILE A 196 -14.83 10.36 4.82
N ASP A 197 -16.00 10.98 4.74
CA ASP A 197 -16.13 12.42 4.55
C ASP A 197 -15.67 13.21 5.78
N GLY A 198 -16.03 12.74 6.99
CA GLY A 198 -15.50 13.31 8.22
C GLY A 198 -13.99 13.09 8.38
N MET A 199 -13.45 11.96 7.90
CA MET A 199 -12.01 11.73 7.88
C MET A 199 -11.29 12.68 6.92
N LEU A 200 -11.86 12.94 5.72
CA LEU A 200 -11.35 13.95 4.79
C LEU A 200 -11.25 15.33 5.44
N GLN A 201 -12.29 15.71 6.19
CA GLN A 201 -12.27 16.98 6.91
C GLN A 201 -11.20 16.98 8.01
N ALA A 202 -11.09 15.90 8.79
CA ALA A 202 -10.08 15.77 9.84
C ALA A 202 -8.64 15.86 9.30
N ILE A 203 -8.39 15.30 8.11
CA ILE A 203 -7.08 15.41 7.43
C ILE A 203 -6.81 16.86 7.02
N LYS A 204 -7.79 17.55 6.43
CA LYS A 204 -7.65 18.98 6.04
C LYS A 204 -7.42 19.89 7.25
N ASP A 205 -8.03 19.57 8.36
CA ASP A 205 -7.91 20.31 9.62
C ASP A 205 -6.62 19.96 10.40
N GLY A 206 -5.83 18.99 9.91
CA GLY A 206 -4.64 18.50 10.61
C GLY A 206 -4.94 17.86 11.97
N SER A 207 -6.08 17.20 12.12
CA SER A 207 -6.55 16.60 13.37
C SER A 207 -6.26 15.11 13.44
N LEU A 208 -5.17 14.72 14.12
CA LEU A 208 -4.86 13.29 14.32
C LEU A 208 -5.99 12.57 15.08
N THR A 209 -6.53 13.19 16.13
CA THR A 209 -7.67 12.64 16.89
C THR A 209 -8.89 12.46 15.99
N GLY A 210 -9.18 13.43 15.13
CA GLY A 210 -10.28 13.33 14.17
C GLY A 210 -10.12 12.18 13.20
N ILE A 211 -8.88 11.89 12.76
CA ILE A 211 -8.54 10.77 11.89
C ILE A 211 -8.70 9.44 12.64
N THR A 212 -8.09 9.31 13.83
CA THR A 212 -8.07 8.05 14.59
C THR A 212 -9.45 7.60 15.04
N GLN A 213 -10.35 8.55 15.37
CA GLN A 213 -11.76 8.27 15.71
C GLN A 213 -12.58 7.74 14.53
N ARG A 214 -12.12 7.98 13.29
CA ARG A 214 -12.84 7.60 12.06
C ARG A 214 -12.20 6.44 11.30
N LEU A 215 -11.16 5.82 11.85
CA LEU A 215 -10.58 4.60 11.26
C LEU A 215 -11.68 3.55 11.12
N GLY A 216 -11.82 3.01 9.91
CA GLY A 216 -12.84 2.00 9.64
C GLY A 216 -12.59 1.27 8.32
N ASN A 217 -12.85 -0.04 8.29
CA ASN A 217 -12.66 -0.88 7.13
C ASN A 217 -13.74 -1.96 7.06
N VAL A 218 -14.65 -1.82 6.11
CA VAL A 218 -15.78 -2.76 5.96
C VAL A 218 -15.32 -4.19 5.63
N LEU A 219 -14.12 -4.39 5.11
CA LEU A 219 -13.56 -5.72 4.83
C LEU A 219 -13.24 -6.50 6.11
N GLU A 220 -13.09 -5.83 7.26
CA GLU A 220 -12.97 -6.50 8.56
C GLU A 220 -14.17 -7.40 8.87
N THR A 221 -15.36 -7.06 8.38
CA THR A 221 -16.60 -7.87 8.56
C THR A 221 -16.47 -9.29 7.98
N VAL A 222 -15.58 -9.48 7.02
CA VAL A 222 -15.26 -10.79 6.45
C VAL A 222 -13.98 -11.35 7.07
N THR A 223 -12.90 -10.57 7.06
CA THR A 223 -11.56 -11.08 7.35
C THR A 223 -11.38 -11.42 8.82
N VAL A 224 -11.84 -10.56 9.74
CA VAL A 224 -11.71 -10.80 11.20
C VAL A 224 -12.48 -12.05 11.64
N LYS A 225 -13.64 -12.30 11.06
CA LYS A 225 -14.42 -13.53 11.37
C LYS A 225 -13.69 -14.82 11.03
N ASN A 226 -12.91 -14.79 9.94
CA ASN A 226 -12.14 -15.94 9.48
C ASN A 226 -10.76 -16.04 10.16
N TYR A 227 -10.23 -14.92 10.62
CA TYR A 227 -8.88 -14.80 11.20
C TYR A 227 -8.90 -13.96 12.48
N PRO A 228 -9.33 -14.54 13.64
CA PRO A 228 -9.49 -13.82 14.91
C PRO A 228 -8.19 -13.17 15.45
N VAL A 229 -7.02 -13.65 15.03
CA VAL A 229 -5.71 -13.07 15.41
C VAL A 229 -5.62 -11.57 15.06
N ILE A 230 -6.34 -11.12 14.03
CA ILE A 230 -6.41 -9.70 13.66
C ILE A 230 -6.98 -8.86 14.80
N GLU A 231 -8.08 -9.32 15.42
CA GLU A 231 -8.67 -8.61 16.57
C GLU A 231 -7.80 -8.69 17.82
N GLN A 232 -7.10 -9.82 18.03
CA GLN A 232 -6.13 -9.95 19.11
C GLN A 232 -5.01 -8.91 18.99
N ILE A 233 -4.43 -8.74 17.79
CA ILE A 233 -3.40 -7.73 17.54
C ILE A 233 -3.94 -6.33 17.80
N LYS A 234 -5.16 -6.00 17.31
CA LYS A 234 -5.81 -4.70 17.56
C LYS A 234 -5.99 -4.44 19.05
N THR A 235 -6.39 -5.47 19.80
CA THR A 235 -6.57 -5.38 21.26
C THR A 235 -5.25 -5.09 21.95
N VAL A 236 -4.18 -5.82 21.65
CA VAL A 236 -2.85 -5.56 22.23
C VAL A 236 -2.36 -4.14 21.92
N MET A 237 -2.53 -3.67 20.69
CA MET A 237 -2.17 -2.30 20.31
C MET A 237 -2.94 -1.25 21.14
N LYS A 238 -4.25 -1.43 21.29
CA LYS A 238 -5.09 -0.50 22.08
C LYS A 238 -4.74 -0.53 23.57
N GLU A 239 -4.53 -1.68 24.15
CA GLU A 239 -4.10 -1.82 25.54
C GLU A 239 -2.72 -1.20 25.80
N ALA A 240 -1.81 -1.25 24.83
CA ALA A 240 -0.53 -0.57 24.89
C ALA A 240 -0.63 0.94 24.68
N GLY A 241 -1.81 1.46 24.34
CA GLY A 241 -2.10 2.88 24.22
C GLY A 241 -2.06 3.44 22.82
N ALA A 242 -2.40 2.62 21.80
CA ALA A 242 -2.74 3.14 20.49
C ALA A 242 -3.99 4.02 20.57
N GLU A 243 -3.98 5.16 19.87
CA GLU A 243 -5.16 6.01 19.69
C GLU A 243 -6.30 5.24 19.00
N ASN A 244 -5.95 4.37 18.07
CA ASN A 244 -6.81 3.34 17.48
C ASN A 244 -5.96 2.33 16.67
N ALA A 245 -6.59 1.22 16.26
CA ALA A 245 -5.97 0.19 15.43
C ALA A 245 -6.96 -0.34 14.39
N LEU A 246 -6.48 -0.67 13.18
CA LEU A 246 -7.28 -1.09 12.05
C LEU A 246 -6.54 -2.10 11.18
N MET A 247 -7.28 -2.97 10.49
CA MET A 247 -6.75 -3.83 9.43
C MET A 247 -6.58 -3.04 8.12
N SER A 248 -5.44 -3.19 7.45
CA SER A 248 -5.16 -2.55 6.16
C SER A 248 -5.66 -3.38 4.98
N GLY A 249 -6.44 -2.75 4.09
CA GLY A 249 -6.96 -3.41 2.89
C GLY A 249 -7.78 -4.65 3.21
N SER A 250 -7.58 -5.72 2.46
CA SER A 250 -8.19 -7.04 2.74
C SER A 250 -7.52 -7.79 3.90
N GLY A 251 -6.48 -7.21 4.50
CA GLY A 251 -5.69 -7.82 5.54
C GLY A 251 -4.57 -8.73 5.02
N PRO A 252 -3.93 -9.50 5.91
CA PRO A 252 -4.20 -9.58 7.35
C PRO A 252 -3.44 -8.53 8.20
N THR A 253 -2.68 -7.62 7.58
CA THR A 253 -1.89 -6.64 8.33
C THR A 253 -2.79 -5.72 9.15
N VAL A 254 -2.40 -5.51 10.38
CA VAL A 254 -2.99 -4.56 11.32
C VAL A 254 -2.01 -3.42 11.55
N PHE A 255 -2.51 -2.20 11.61
CA PHE A 255 -1.71 -1.06 12.07
C PHE A 255 -2.38 -0.36 13.25
N GLY A 256 -1.57 0.16 14.16
CA GLY A 256 -2.00 1.02 15.26
C GLY A 256 -1.32 2.37 15.17
N ILE A 257 -2.04 3.43 15.51
CA ILE A 257 -1.55 4.81 15.52
C ILE A 257 -1.25 5.21 16.96
N PHE A 258 -0.04 5.74 17.19
CA PHE A 258 0.44 6.15 18.51
C PHE A 258 0.94 7.59 18.46
N THR A 259 0.80 8.29 19.57
CA THR A 259 1.37 9.63 19.78
C THR A 259 2.69 9.59 20.57
N GLN A 260 3.04 8.42 21.12
CA GLN A 260 4.25 8.22 21.92
C GLN A 260 5.01 6.99 21.44
N GLU A 261 6.26 7.17 21.03
CA GLU A 261 7.12 6.10 20.53
C GLU A 261 7.29 4.96 21.55
N ARG A 262 7.45 5.28 22.84
CA ARG A 262 7.57 4.28 23.92
C ARG A 262 6.37 3.32 23.96
N ARG A 263 5.16 3.83 23.73
CA ARG A 263 3.94 3.00 23.70
C ARG A 263 3.89 2.11 22.45
N ALA A 264 4.35 2.64 21.34
CA ALA A 264 4.49 1.85 20.10
C ALA A 264 5.49 0.69 20.27
N GLN A 265 6.65 0.97 20.88
CA GLN A 265 7.66 -0.05 21.20
C GLN A 265 7.12 -1.11 22.17
N GLU A 266 6.33 -0.72 23.15
CA GLU A 266 5.67 -1.67 24.06
C GLU A 266 4.65 -2.55 23.32
N ALA A 267 3.87 -2.00 22.41
CA ALA A 267 2.94 -2.77 21.57
C ALA A 267 3.71 -3.77 20.69
N GLU A 268 4.78 -3.32 20.03
CA GLU A 268 5.64 -4.20 19.23
C GLU A 268 6.18 -5.37 20.06
N ARG A 269 6.74 -5.08 21.23
CA ARG A 269 7.29 -6.09 22.14
C ARG A 269 6.24 -7.14 22.53
N ARG A 270 5.05 -6.68 22.96
CA ARG A 270 3.96 -7.57 23.37
C ARG A 270 3.48 -8.46 22.20
N ILE A 271 3.26 -7.88 21.02
CA ILE A 271 2.82 -8.63 19.83
C ILE A 271 3.83 -9.74 19.48
N ARG A 272 5.14 -9.46 19.61
CA ARG A 272 6.19 -10.46 19.38
C ARG A 272 6.23 -11.55 20.46
N GLU A 273 6.17 -11.16 21.73
CA GLU A 273 6.22 -12.08 22.87
C GLU A 273 4.99 -13.01 22.91
N GLU A 274 3.83 -12.51 22.55
CA GLU A 274 2.59 -13.29 22.45
C GLU A 274 2.51 -14.13 21.16
N GLY A 275 3.50 -13.99 20.24
CA GLY A 275 3.56 -14.76 18.98
C GLY A 275 2.43 -14.42 18.00
N LEU A 276 1.82 -13.23 18.09
CA LEU A 276 0.66 -12.84 17.29
C LEU A 276 1.02 -12.45 15.86
N ALA A 277 2.23 -11.97 15.62
CA ALA A 277 2.68 -11.57 14.29
C ALA A 277 4.14 -11.95 14.03
N PHE A 278 4.41 -12.41 12.80
CA PHE A 278 5.75 -12.76 12.34
C PHE A 278 6.58 -11.53 12.01
N GLN A 279 5.97 -10.53 11.35
CA GLN A 279 6.62 -9.27 10.98
C GLN A 279 5.93 -8.13 11.72
N VAL A 280 6.71 -7.37 12.49
CA VAL A 280 6.25 -6.18 13.20
C VAL A 280 7.23 -5.05 12.96
N PHE A 281 6.71 -3.87 12.61
CA PHE A 281 7.48 -2.67 12.31
C PHE A 281 6.98 -1.53 13.19
N VAL A 282 7.91 -0.75 13.74
CA VAL A 282 7.64 0.58 14.28
C VAL A 282 8.10 1.58 13.21
N THR A 283 7.20 2.43 12.73
CA THR A 283 7.41 3.29 11.57
C THR A 283 6.54 4.57 11.67
N GLY A 284 6.38 5.29 10.58
CA GLY A 284 5.53 6.49 10.48
C GLY A 284 4.85 6.60 9.12
N PHE A 285 4.02 7.64 8.98
CA PHE A 285 3.54 8.05 7.67
C PHE A 285 4.71 8.56 6.83
N TYR A 286 4.69 8.24 5.56
CA TYR A 286 5.64 8.77 4.59
C TYR A 286 4.89 9.68 3.60
N ASN A 287 5.36 10.89 3.47
CA ASN A 287 4.90 11.83 2.47
C ASN A 287 6.16 12.39 1.82
N GLU A 288 6.31 12.22 0.52
CA GLU A 288 7.40 12.88 -0.20
C GLU A 288 7.27 14.39 0.05
N GLU A 289 8.29 14.98 0.66
CA GLU A 289 8.43 16.43 0.68
C GLU A 289 8.52 16.86 -0.77
N GLY A 290 7.57 17.68 -1.23
CA GLY A 290 7.57 18.16 -2.60
C GLY A 290 8.95 18.74 -2.92
N GLU A 291 9.55 18.32 -4.03
CA GLU A 291 10.73 18.98 -4.61
C GLU A 291 10.39 20.46 -4.83
N GLY A 292 10.68 21.30 -3.83
CA GLY A 292 10.30 22.72 -3.87
C GLY A 292 10.52 23.47 -2.57
N ARG A 293 11.62 23.21 -1.84
CA ARG A 293 12.23 24.15 -0.91
C ARG A 293 13.75 24.02 -0.96
N SER A 294 14.35 24.57 -1.98
CA SER A 294 15.75 25.01 -1.97
C SER A 294 15.78 26.49 -2.24
#